data_e56ff190aec0cafd6c65991524279623
#
_entry.id   e56ff190aec0cafd6c65991524279623
#
_cell.length_a   1.000
_cell.length_b   1.000
_cell.length_c   1.000
_cell.angle_alpha   90.00
_cell.angle_beta   90.00
_cell.angle_gamma   90.00
#
_symmetry.space_group_name_H-M   'P 1'
#
loop_
_entity.id
_entity.type
_entity.pdbx_description
1 polymer ?
#
loop_
_entity_poly.entity_id
_entity_poly.type
_entity_poly.pdbx_seq_one_letter_code
_entity_poly.pdbx_strand_id
1 'polypeptide(L)'
;MNLPRFADVVVIGAGAVGAACAYFAAQAGLRVAVVDRGPIAGGTSSACEGNILVSDKEAGPELSLAQYSQTLWRGELAEFGHLWEFESKGGLVVSAKPGTQENLTRLAARQRNVGIDVELVDAANLKDYEPHLANGMAGGAFYPQDAQVQPMLAAAHLLRLARGMGATVHTNTKVTSFVRQGDAVTGVVTSQGTIAAPAVVNAAGTWGAAIAELAGVDVPVLPRKGYVMVTEPLPELVRHKVYAAEYVDNVASSYAGLQTSPVVEGTRGGTILIGSSRERVGFEKSVNPLVLAEMANKAIALFPFLADVLALRSYSGFRPYCPDHLPVIGPDPRAPGLWHACGHEGAGIGLSVGTGALIAATLTGTAPAMDLSPFAPERFDSLRQEAHA
;
A
#
# COMPACT_ATOMS: atom_id res chain seq x y z
N MET A 1 11.39 0.87 -26.42
CA MET A 1 10.39 0.02 -27.15
C MET A 1 9.33 0.92 -27.71
N ASN A 2 8.86 0.67 -28.96
CA ASN A 2 7.74 1.41 -29.52
C ASN A 2 6.46 1.10 -28.75
N LEU A 3 5.58 2.10 -28.63
CA LEU A 3 4.28 1.94 -28.01
C LEU A 3 3.44 0.94 -28.82
N PRO A 4 2.81 -0.10 -28.20
CA PRO A 4 1.98 -1.04 -28.93
C PRO A 4 0.71 -0.33 -29.43
N ARG A 5 0.23 -0.71 -30.62
CA ARG A 5 -1.04 -0.17 -31.14
C ARG A 5 -2.26 -0.79 -30.46
N PHE A 6 -2.10 -1.99 -29.91
CA PHE A 6 -3.16 -2.77 -29.27
C PHE A 6 -2.61 -3.57 -28.08
N ALA A 7 -3.41 -3.69 -27.05
CA ALA A 7 -3.24 -4.60 -25.91
C ALA A 7 -4.60 -5.19 -25.52
N ASP A 8 -4.62 -6.32 -24.81
CA ASP A 8 -5.86 -6.84 -24.22
C ASP A 8 -6.22 -6.02 -22.97
N VAL A 9 -5.20 -5.53 -22.26
CA VAL A 9 -5.36 -4.62 -21.12
C VAL A 9 -4.25 -3.58 -21.10
N VAL A 10 -4.63 -2.31 -20.82
CA VAL A 10 -3.70 -1.25 -20.47
C VAL A 10 -3.76 -1.01 -18.97
N VAL A 11 -2.62 -1.05 -18.29
CA VAL A 11 -2.49 -0.69 -16.87
C VAL A 11 -1.88 0.71 -16.75
N ILE A 12 -2.61 1.64 -16.15
CA ILE A 12 -2.15 3.02 -15.90
C ILE A 12 -1.52 3.10 -14.52
N GLY A 13 -0.20 3.18 -14.48
CA GLY A 13 0.61 3.22 -13.26
C GLY A 13 1.57 2.04 -13.15
N ALA A 14 2.84 2.33 -12.89
CA ALA A 14 3.92 1.37 -12.70
C ALA A 14 4.39 1.32 -11.23
N GLY A 15 3.49 1.62 -10.29
CA GLY A 15 3.67 1.38 -8.85
C GLY A 15 3.42 -0.08 -8.48
N ALA A 16 3.46 -0.42 -7.18
CA ALA A 16 3.30 -1.80 -6.71
C ALA A 16 1.98 -2.44 -7.16
N VAL A 17 0.86 -1.71 -7.03
CA VAL A 17 -0.47 -2.23 -7.43
C VAL A 17 -0.54 -2.44 -8.95
N GLY A 18 -0.09 -1.46 -9.76
CA GLY A 18 -0.07 -1.61 -11.21
C GLY A 18 0.88 -2.71 -11.68
N ALA A 19 2.02 -2.88 -11.01
CA ALA A 19 2.97 -3.97 -11.28
C ALA A 19 2.34 -5.34 -10.99
N ALA A 20 1.60 -5.47 -9.90
CA ALA A 20 0.88 -6.69 -9.57
C ALA A 20 -0.26 -6.97 -10.58
N CYS A 21 -1.07 -5.95 -10.93
CA CYS A 21 -2.08 -6.10 -11.98
C CYS A 21 -1.47 -6.58 -13.31
N ALA A 22 -0.32 -6.00 -13.70
CA ALA A 22 0.38 -6.40 -14.92
C ALA A 22 0.92 -7.84 -14.86
N TYR A 23 1.47 -8.23 -13.70
CA TYR A 23 2.00 -9.57 -13.49
C TYR A 23 0.89 -10.62 -13.62
N PHE A 24 -0.18 -10.51 -12.84
CA PHE A 24 -1.26 -11.49 -12.84
C PHE A 24 -2.07 -11.50 -14.14
N ALA A 25 -2.26 -10.34 -14.79
CA ALA A 25 -2.90 -10.28 -16.11
C ALA A 25 -2.04 -10.96 -17.19
N ALA A 26 -0.72 -10.74 -17.19
CA ALA A 26 0.20 -11.40 -18.11
C ALA A 26 0.29 -12.91 -17.84
N GLN A 27 0.31 -13.33 -16.58
CA GLN A 27 0.26 -14.75 -16.19
C GLN A 27 -1.03 -15.42 -16.65
N ALA A 28 -2.15 -14.71 -16.64
CA ALA A 28 -3.42 -15.18 -17.21
C ALA A 28 -3.46 -15.18 -18.76
N GLY A 29 -2.35 -14.87 -19.43
CA GLY A 29 -2.22 -14.95 -20.88
C GLY A 29 -2.66 -13.67 -21.64
N LEU A 30 -2.98 -12.58 -20.94
CA LEU A 30 -3.37 -11.32 -21.57
C LEU A 30 -2.15 -10.56 -22.09
N ARG A 31 -2.29 -9.90 -23.26
CA ARG A 31 -1.32 -8.92 -23.75
C ARG A 31 -1.44 -7.63 -22.95
N VAL A 32 -0.46 -7.35 -22.09
CA VAL A 32 -0.48 -6.22 -21.17
C VAL A 32 0.43 -5.09 -21.66
N ALA A 33 -0.09 -3.86 -21.64
CA ALA A 33 0.70 -2.64 -21.78
C ALA A 33 0.60 -1.80 -20.52
N VAL A 34 1.72 -1.59 -19.83
CA VAL A 34 1.80 -0.69 -18.68
C VAL A 34 2.29 0.67 -19.13
N VAL A 35 1.59 1.73 -18.76
CA VAL A 35 2.00 3.12 -19.03
C VAL A 35 2.10 3.89 -17.72
N ASP A 36 3.18 4.66 -17.55
CA ASP A 36 3.36 5.54 -16.39
C ASP A 36 3.93 6.89 -16.86
N ARG A 37 3.44 7.97 -16.29
CA ARG A 37 3.93 9.32 -16.57
C ARG A 37 5.35 9.60 -16.07
N GLY A 38 5.84 8.77 -15.13
CA GLY A 38 7.16 8.84 -14.52
C GLY A 38 7.93 7.53 -14.60
N PRO A 39 8.93 7.33 -13.76
CA PRO A 39 9.67 6.07 -13.65
C PRO A 39 8.86 4.98 -12.94
N ILE A 40 9.30 3.72 -13.07
CA ILE A 40 8.78 2.60 -12.28
C ILE A 40 8.89 2.94 -10.79
N ALA A 41 7.84 2.63 -10.02
CA ALA A 41 7.71 2.92 -8.60
C ALA A 41 7.85 4.40 -8.23
N GLY A 42 7.81 5.35 -9.17
CA GLY A 42 8.10 6.77 -8.97
C GLY A 42 7.11 7.56 -8.10
N GLY A 43 6.00 6.93 -7.67
CA GLY A 43 4.99 7.53 -6.80
C GLY A 43 5.11 7.08 -5.34
N THR A 44 4.00 6.69 -4.73
CA THR A 44 3.92 6.24 -3.33
C THR A 44 4.84 5.04 -3.04
N SER A 45 5.04 4.14 -3.99
CA SER A 45 5.85 2.92 -3.83
C SER A 45 7.33 3.18 -3.53
N SER A 46 7.89 4.34 -3.93
CA SER A 46 9.26 4.75 -3.58
C SER A 46 9.34 5.57 -2.29
N ALA A 47 8.21 5.85 -1.68
CA ALA A 47 8.12 6.74 -0.52
C ALA A 47 7.38 6.09 0.66
N CYS A 48 7.46 4.77 0.78
CA CYS A 48 6.87 3.97 1.85
C CYS A 48 7.91 3.03 2.49
N GLU A 49 7.50 2.32 3.52
CA GLU A 49 8.36 1.44 4.32
C GLU A 49 8.39 0.00 3.79
N GLY A 50 7.34 -0.50 3.18
CA GLY A 50 7.31 -1.88 2.63
C GLY A 50 6.50 -2.87 3.44
N ASN A 51 5.52 -2.40 4.15
CA ASN A 51 4.71 -3.14 5.10
C ASN A 51 3.76 -4.15 4.44
N ILE A 52 3.78 -5.39 4.93
CA ILE A 52 2.80 -6.44 4.65
C ILE A 52 2.18 -6.84 6.00
N LEU A 53 1.16 -6.09 6.43
CA LEU A 53 0.61 -6.19 7.79
C LEU A 53 -0.83 -6.69 7.79
N VAL A 54 -1.16 -7.44 8.85
CA VAL A 54 -2.52 -7.73 9.31
C VAL A 54 -2.81 -7.07 10.66
N SER A 55 -1.76 -6.74 11.40
CA SER A 55 -1.79 -6.26 12.77
C SER A 55 -2.46 -4.88 12.93
N ASP A 56 -2.45 -4.04 11.90
CA ASP A 56 -3.01 -2.69 11.90
C ASP A 56 -4.45 -2.62 11.36
N LYS A 57 -5.11 -3.77 11.16
CA LYS A 57 -6.43 -3.83 10.52
C LYS A 57 -7.51 -4.38 11.45
N GLU A 58 -8.66 -3.74 11.45
CA GLU A 58 -9.87 -4.30 12.05
C GLU A 58 -10.45 -5.44 11.19
N ALA A 59 -11.23 -6.31 11.82
CA ALA A 59 -11.96 -7.35 11.10
C ALA A 59 -12.90 -6.74 10.06
N GLY A 60 -12.75 -7.13 8.80
CA GLY A 60 -13.52 -6.57 7.70
C GLY A 60 -12.88 -6.81 6.33
N PRO A 61 -13.40 -6.16 5.28
CA PRO A 61 -12.96 -6.40 3.89
C PRO A 61 -11.46 -6.17 3.68
N GLU A 62 -10.88 -5.11 4.27
CA GLU A 62 -9.45 -4.82 4.11
C GLU A 62 -8.58 -5.91 4.74
N LEU A 63 -8.94 -6.42 5.93
CA LEU A 63 -8.23 -7.52 6.57
C LEU A 63 -8.33 -8.80 5.72
N SER A 64 -9.51 -9.11 5.16
CA SER A 64 -9.69 -10.25 4.27
C SER A 64 -8.80 -10.14 3.02
N LEU A 65 -8.70 -8.95 2.42
CA LEU A 65 -7.80 -8.69 1.31
C LEU A 65 -6.33 -8.82 1.72
N ALA A 66 -5.96 -8.37 2.93
CA ALA A 66 -4.61 -8.53 3.46
C ALA A 66 -4.24 -10.01 3.67
N GLN A 67 -5.14 -10.81 4.25
CA GLN A 67 -4.96 -12.24 4.40
C GLN A 67 -4.80 -12.93 3.04
N TYR A 68 -5.67 -12.63 2.08
CA TYR A 68 -5.55 -13.16 0.71
C TYR A 68 -4.21 -12.76 0.06
N SER A 69 -3.81 -11.50 0.17
CA SER A 69 -2.52 -11.04 -0.32
C SER A 69 -1.34 -11.77 0.32
N GLN A 70 -1.41 -12.03 1.63
CA GLN A 70 -0.36 -12.79 2.34
C GLN A 70 -0.25 -14.23 1.82
N THR A 71 -1.34 -14.89 1.44
CA THR A 71 -1.26 -16.23 0.84
C THR A 71 -0.51 -16.21 -0.49
N LEU A 72 -0.66 -15.14 -1.28
CA LEU A 72 0.07 -14.98 -2.54
C LEU A 72 1.54 -14.63 -2.32
N TRP A 73 1.87 -13.70 -1.40
CA TRP A 73 3.25 -13.36 -1.07
C TRP A 73 4.06 -14.55 -0.56
N ARG A 74 3.44 -15.42 0.25
CA ARG A 74 4.08 -16.58 0.91
C ARG A 74 3.95 -17.89 0.10
N GLY A 75 3.03 -17.96 -0.85
CA GLY A 75 2.77 -19.11 -1.70
C GLY A 75 3.31 -18.89 -3.11
N GLU A 76 2.47 -18.44 -4.01
CA GLU A 76 2.78 -18.30 -5.44
C GLU A 76 4.02 -17.45 -5.73
N LEU A 77 4.23 -16.38 -4.96
CA LEU A 77 5.36 -15.47 -5.13
C LEU A 77 6.57 -15.80 -4.24
N ALA A 78 6.50 -16.87 -3.43
CA ALA A 78 7.55 -17.21 -2.47
C ALA A 78 8.92 -17.45 -3.13
N GLU A 79 8.96 -18.10 -4.30
CA GLU A 79 10.19 -18.37 -5.03
C GLU A 79 10.94 -17.07 -5.43
N PHE A 80 10.22 -15.98 -5.63
CA PHE A 80 10.74 -14.67 -6.00
C PHE A 80 11.04 -13.78 -4.80
N GLY A 81 10.76 -14.22 -3.57
CA GLY A 81 10.88 -13.42 -2.35
C GLY A 81 12.27 -12.78 -2.17
N HIS A 82 13.33 -13.48 -2.62
CA HIS A 82 14.70 -12.97 -2.60
C HIS A 82 14.93 -11.75 -3.50
N LEU A 83 14.10 -11.56 -4.54
CA LEU A 83 14.24 -10.45 -5.49
C LEU A 83 13.80 -9.10 -4.90
N TRP A 84 12.91 -9.13 -3.91
CA TRP A 84 12.36 -7.95 -3.25
C TRP A 84 12.55 -7.96 -1.74
N GLU A 85 13.54 -8.73 -1.28
CA GLU A 85 13.93 -8.78 0.14
C GLU A 85 12.74 -9.09 1.07
N PHE A 86 11.95 -10.13 0.72
CA PHE A 86 10.85 -10.55 1.58
C PHE A 86 11.38 -11.04 2.93
N GLU A 87 10.91 -10.44 4.02
CA GLU A 87 11.27 -10.79 5.39
C GLU A 87 10.02 -11.09 6.21
N SER A 88 9.89 -12.35 6.63
CA SER A 88 8.83 -12.83 7.53
C SER A 88 9.27 -12.65 8.99
N LYS A 89 9.52 -11.40 9.40
CA LYS A 89 10.09 -11.09 10.72
C LYS A 89 9.07 -10.82 11.81
N GLY A 90 7.79 -10.78 11.46
CA GLY A 90 6.73 -10.43 12.40
C GLY A 90 6.62 -8.94 12.70
N GLY A 91 5.54 -8.56 13.35
CA GLY A 91 5.27 -7.22 13.84
C GLY A 91 5.03 -7.22 15.34
N LEU A 92 5.57 -6.24 16.05
CA LEU A 92 5.35 -6.03 17.48
C LEU A 92 4.63 -4.69 17.70
N VAL A 93 3.38 -4.74 18.12
CA VAL A 93 2.63 -3.56 18.55
C VAL A 93 2.87 -3.38 20.05
N VAL A 94 3.32 -2.21 20.47
CA VAL A 94 3.64 -1.93 21.87
C VAL A 94 2.74 -0.85 22.45
N SER A 95 2.37 -1.00 23.69
CA SER A 95 1.55 -0.06 24.46
C SER A 95 2.36 0.61 25.56
N ALA A 96 2.39 1.92 25.57
CA ALA A 96 3.05 2.70 26.62
C ALA A 96 2.19 2.84 27.89
N LYS A 97 0.87 2.63 27.81
CA LYS A 97 -0.08 2.87 28.89
C LYS A 97 -1.02 1.68 29.06
N PRO A 98 -1.47 1.38 30.31
CA PRO A 98 -2.41 0.26 30.58
C PRO A 98 -3.70 0.35 29.75
N GLY A 99 -4.33 1.53 29.64
CA GLY A 99 -5.57 1.68 28.87
C GLY A 99 -5.39 1.39 27.37
N THR A 100 -4.23 1.73 26.80
CA THR A 100 -3.89 1.40 25.40
C THR A 100 -3.68 -0.11 25.26
N GLN A 101 -3.09 -0.79 26.27
CA GLN A 101 -2.93 -2.24 26.28
C GLN A 101 -4.28 -2.97 26.32
N GLU A 102 -5.26 -2.46 27.06
CA GLU A 102 -6.61 -3.02 27.06
C GLU A 102 -7.29 -2.92 25.68
N ASN A 103 -7.12 -1.79 24.97
CA ASN A 103 -7.62 -1.61 23.60
C ASN A 103 -6.96 -2.61 22.65
N LEU A 104 -5.63 -2.75 22.73
CA LEU A 104 -4.87 -3.71 21.94
C LEU A 104 -5.30 -5.16 22.22
N THR A 105 -5.56 -5.51 23.47
CA THR A 105 -6.07 -6.83 23.85
C THR A 105 -7.44 -7.10 23.22
N ARG A 106 -8.33 -6.10 23.20
CA ARG A 106 -9.65 -6.24 22.55
C ARG A 106 -9.54 -6.38 21.03
N LEU A 107 -8.65 -5.61 20.40
CA LEU A 107 -8.35 -5.75 18.97
C LEU A 107 -7.84 -7.16 18.66
N ALA A 108 -6.82 -7.63 19.39
CA ALA A 108 -6.26 -8.97 19.25
C ALA A 108 -7.32 -10.07 19.38
N ALA A 109 -8.26 -9.93 20.31
CA ALA A 109 -9.35 -10.90 20.46
C ALA A 109 -10.28 -10.93 19.23
N ARG A 110 -10.62 -9.75 18.66
CA ARG A 110 -11.43 -9.69 17.42
C ARG A 110 -10.69 -10.29 16.22
N GLN A 111 -9.40 -10.01 16.09
CA GLN A 111 -8.56 -10.51 15.01
C GLN A 111 -8.37 -12.04 15.08
N ARG A 112 -8.19 -12.61 16.27
CA ARG A 112 -8.15 -14.07 16.46
C ARG A 112 -9.41 -14.76 15.95
N ASN A 113 -10.59 -14.17 16.15
CA ASN A 113 -11.86 -14.73 15.69
C ASN A 113 -11.98 -14.81 14.15
N VAL A 114 -11.13 -14.09 13.42
CA VAL A 114 -11.06 -14.10 11.95
C VAL A 114 -9.75 -14.71 11.42
N GLY A 115 -9.06 -15.49 12.24
CA GLY A 115 -7.91 -16.31 11.83
C GLY A 115 -6.56 -15.59 11.81
N ILE A 116 -6.43 -14.47 12.55
CA ILE A 116 -5.12 -13.84 12.75
C ILE A 116 -4.42 -14.48 13.93
N ASP A 117 -3.20 -14.92 13.71
CA ASP A 117 -2.28 -15.30 14.79
C ASP A 117 -1.80 -14.06 15.50
N VAL A 118 -2.09 -13.95 16.79
CA VAL A 118 -1.61 -12.84 17.60
C VAL A 118 -1.32 -13.34 19.03
N GLU A 119 -0.15 -13.02 19.52
CA GLU A 119 0.32 -13.33 20.87
C GLU A 119 0.34 -12.03 21.68
N LEU A 120 -0.37 -12.03 22.83
CA LEU A 120 -0.27 -10.93 23.80
C LEU A 120 1.03 -11.07 24.57
N VAL A 121 1.81 -10.00 24.65
CA VAL A 121 3.12 -9.96 25.28
C VAL A 121 3.07 -9.09 26.52
N ASP A 122 3.34 -9.69 27.67
CA ASP A 122 3.44 -8.96 28.93
C ASP A 122 4.63 -8.01 28.95
N ALA A 123 4.54 -6.93 29.72
CA ALA A 123 5.59 -5.93 29.84
C ALA A 123 6.98 -6.53 30.19
N ALA A 124 7.02 -7.57 31.01
CA ALA A 124 8.25 -8.24 31.42
C ALA A 124 8.96 -8.98 30.25
N ASN A 125 8.18 -9.45 29.26
CA ASN A 125 8.67 -10.29 28.17
C ASN A 125 8.93 -9.50 26.86
N LEU A 126 8.60 -8.22 26.78
CA LEU A 126 8.80 -7.41 25.58
C LEU A 126 10.26 -7.40 25.10
N LYS A 127 11.22 -7.46 26.02
CA LYS A 127 12.64 -7.47 25.68
C LYS A 127 13.15 -8.79 25.13
N ASP A 128 12.40 -9.87 25.23
CA ASP A 128 12.71 -11.12 24.56
C ASP A 128 12.51 -10.98 23.04
N TYR A 129 11.52 -10.16 22.62
CA TYR A 129 11.28 -9.79 21.24
C TYR A 129 12.23 -8.68 20.78
N GLU A 130 12.26 -7.56 21.51
CA GLU A 130 13.05 -6.37 21.18
C GLU A 130 13.94 -5.95 22.35
N PRO A 131 15.19 -6.43 22.42
CA PRO A 131 16.10 -6.17 23.55
C PRO A 131 16.38 -4.69 23.81
N HIS A 132 16.34 -3.87 22.76
CA HIS A 132 16.64 -2.44 22.82
C HIS A 132 15.41 -1.54 23.03
N LEU A 133 14.22 -2.14 23.19
CA LEU A 133 12.99 -1.39 23.48
C LEU A 133 13.12 -0.62 24.78
N ALA A 134 12.53 0.56 24.87
CA ALA A 134 12.48 1.37 26.09
C ALA A 134 11.85 0.59 27.25
N ASN A 135 12.26 0.94 28.48
CA ASN A 135 11.63 0.41 29.69
C ASN A 135 10.27 1.08 29.95
N GLY A 136 9.43 0.45 30.75
CA GLY A 136 8.17 1.05 31.24
C GLY A 136 6.99 0.93 30.27
N MET A 137 7.09 0.11 29.21
CA MET A 137 5.94 -0.26 28.40
C MET A 137 4.93 -1.08 29.21
N ALA A 138 3.65 -0.92 28.92
CA ALA A 138 2.57 -1.63 29.61
C ALA A 138 2.35 -3.06 29.10
N GLY A 139 2.82 -3.37 27.89
CA GLY A 139 2.70 -4.65 27.20
C GLY A 139 2.69 -4.48 25.70
N GLY A 140 2.32 -5.54 24.97
CA GLY A 140 2.27 -5.52 23.52
C GLY A 140 1.45 -6.67 22.95
N ALA A 141 1.48 -6.78 21.62
CA ALA A 141 0.96 -7.90 20.85
C ALA A 141 1.92 -8.21 19.70
N PHE A 142 2.32 -9.45 19.57
CA PHE A 142 3.17 -9.94 18.49
C PHE A 142 2.32 -10.63 17.41
N TYR A 143 2.61 -10.30 16.15
CA TYR A 143 1.92 -10.79 14.95
C TYR A 143 2.92 -11.52 14.06
N PRO A 144 3.05 -12.85 14.13
CA PRO A 144 4.02 -13.60 13.34
C PRO A 144 3.76 -13.54 11.83
N GLN A 145 2.53 -13.22 11.43
CA GLN A 145 2.12 -13.11 10.03
C GLN A 145 2.60 -11.81 9.37
N ASP A 146 2.96 -10.78 10.12
CA ASP A 146 3.48 -9.54 9.56
C ASP A 146 4.83 -9.77 8.87
N ALA A 147 5.03 -9.07 7.77
CA ALA A 147 6.21 -9.19 6.94
C ALA A 147 6.61 -7.84 6.33
N GLN A 148 7.74 -7.82 5.68
CA GLN A 148 8.30 -6.66 5.00
C GLN A 148 8.86 -7.05 3.64
N VAL A 149 8.84 -6.10 2.70
CA VAL A 149 9.55 -6.16 1.41
C VAL A 149 10.23 -4.82 1.14
N GLN A 150 11.16 -4.81 0.20
CA GLN A 150 11.65 -3.56 -0.39
C GLN A 150 10.70 -3.13 -1.52
N PRO A 151 9.91 -2.06 -1.35
CA PRO A 151 8.77 -1.76 -2.22
C PRO A 151 9.13 -1.48 -3.67
N MET A 152 10.24 -0.78 -3.91
CA MET A 152 10.68 -0.45 -5.27
C MET A 152 11.15 -1.72 -5.99
N LEU A 153 11.83 -2.63 -5.28
CA LEU A 153 12.25 -3.93 -5.84
C LEU A 153 11.03 -4.78 -6.17
N ALA A 154 10.03 -4.83 -5.28
CA ALA A 154 8.80 -5.57 -5.54
C ALA A 154 8.11 -5.08 -6.83
N ALA A 155 7.89 -3.78 -6.98
CA ALA A 155 7.28 -3.20 -8.18
C ALA A 155 8.13 -3.47 -9.44
N ALA A 156 9.45 -3.25 -9.37
CA ALA A 156 10.34 -3.42 -10.52
C ALA A 156 10.44 -4.89 -10.97
N HIS A 157 10.52 -5.83 -10.02
CA HIS A 157 10.65 -7.25 -10.35
C HIS A 157 9.33 -7.87 -10.78
N LEU A 158 8.17 -7.50 -10.22
CA LEU A 158 6.86 -7.90 -10.75
C LEU A 158 6.71 -7.46 -12.21
N LEU A 159 7.08 -6.21 -12.55
CA LEU A 159 7.08 -5.75 -13.95
C LEU A 159 8.11 -6.49 -14.81
N ARG A 160 9.27 -6.85 -14.26
CA ARG A 160 10.27 -7.67 -14.98
C ARG A 160 9.71 -9.06 -15.30
N LEU A 161 9.05 -9.69 -14.33
CA LEU A 161 8.39 -11.00 -14.51
C LEU A 161 7.26 -10.89 -15.55
N ALA A 162 6.40 -9.86 -15.46
CA ALA A 162 5.36 -9.59 -16.46
C ALA A 162 5.95 -9.43 -17.87
N ARG A 163 7.09 -8.71 -18.01
CA ARG A 163 7.81 -8.62 -19.29
C ARG A 163 8.29 -9.96 -19.82
N GLY A 164 8.74 -10.84 -18.93
CA GLY A 164 9.11 -12.22 -19.29
C GLY A 164 7.95 -13.01 -19.89
N MET A 165 6.71 -12.63 -19.57
CA MET A 165 5.47 -13.19 -20.10
C MET A 165 4.87 -12.37 -21.27
N GLY A 166 5.61 -11.38 -21.81
CA GLY A 166 5.22 -10.61 -22.97
C GLY A 166 4.58 -9.23 -22.71
N ALA A 167 4.45 -8.80 -21.45
CA ALA A 167 3.98 -7.47 -21.14
C ALA A 167 4.98 -6.38 -21.62
N THR A 168 4.48 -5.21 -21.98
CA THR A 168 5.30 -4.03 -22.31
C THR A 168 5.16 -2.96 -21.23
N VAL A 169 6.25 -2.24 -20.93
CA VAL A 169 6.25 -1.18 -19.91
C VAL A 169 6.83 0.09 -20.51
N HIS A 170 6.04 1.14 -20.48
CA HIS A 170 6.33 2.45 -21.07
C HIS A 170 6.32 3.52 -19.99
N THR A 171 7.50 3.87 -19.51
CA THR A 171 7.72 4.98 -18.57
C THR A 171 7.68 6.32 -19.31
N ASN A 172 7.52 7.43 -18.59
CA ASN A 172 7.39 8.78 -19.14
C ASN A 172 6.28 8.90 -20.21
N THR A 173 5.23 8.09 -20.05
CA THR A 173 4.11 7.96 -20.97
C THR A 173 2.82 8.32 -20.24
N LYS A 174 2.47 9.61 -20.27
CA LYS A 174 1.31 10.16 -19.56
C LYS A 174 0.02 9.87 -20.36
N VAL A 175 -0.98 9.26 -19.72
CA VAL A 175 -2.34 9.20 -20.25
C VAL A 175 -2.96 10.60 -20.19
N THR A 176 -3.53 11.05 -21.29
CA THR A 176 -4.14 12.38 -21.45
C THR A 176 -5.65 12.33 -21.67
N SER A 177 -6.16 11.23 -22.23
CA SER A 177 -7.59 10.97 -22.39
C SER A 177 -7.83 9.48 -22.67
N PHE A 178 -9.10 9.08 -22.69
CA PHE A 178 -9.52 7.74 -23.10
C PHE A 178 -10.01 7.73 -24.56
N VAL A 179 -9.78 6.62 -25.25
CA VAL A 179 -10.49 6.30 -26.50
C VAL A 179 -11.86 5.72 -26.11
N ARG A 180 -12.92 6.18 -26.76
CA ARG A 180 -14.28 5.75 -26.45
C ARG A 180 -15.02 5.28 -27.68
N GLN A 181 -15.93 4.34 -27.47
CA GLN A 181 -16.96 3.94 -28.41
C GLN A 181 -18.32 3.98 -27.66
N GLY A 182 -19.11 5.03 -27.89
CA GLY A 182 -20.23 5.36 -27.01
C GLY A 182 -19.74 5.64 -25.58
N ASP A 183 -20.35 5.00 -24.59
CA ASP A 183 -19.97 5.14 -23.18
C ASP A 183 -18.79 4.24 -22.81
N ALA A 184 -18.43 3.27 -23.65
CA ALA A 184 -17.35 2.34 -23.36
C ALA A 184 -15.97 2.94 -23.61
N VAL A 185 -15.04 2.66 -22.68
CA VAL A 185 -13.60 2.89 -22.81
C VAL A 185 -13.01 1.76 -23.65
N THR A 186 -12.33 2.11 -24.76
CA THR A 186 -11.75 1.16 -25.71
C THR A 186 -10.26 1.41 -25.95
N GLY A 187 -9.62 2.16 -25.06
CA GLY A 187 -8.19 2.43 -25.09
C GLY A 187 -7.81 3.73 -24.41
N VAL A 188 -6.53 4.07 -24.53
CA VAL A 188 -5.96 5.30 -23.96
C VAL A 188 -5.22 6.11 -25.02
N VAL A 189 -5.32 7.43 -24.90
CA VAL A 189 -4.44 8.38 -25.60
C VAL A 189 -3.35 8.79 -24.62
N THR A 190 -2.11 8.69 -25.05
CA THR A 190 -0.96 9.03 -24.22
C THR A 190 -0.11 10.12 -24.89
N SER A 191 0.82 10.69 -24.14
CA SER A 191 1.81 11.65 -24.65
C SER A 191 2.73 11.09 -25.75
N GLN A 192 2.71 9.75 -25.99
CA GLN A 192 3.55 9.07 -26.97
C GLN A 192 2.75 8.36 -28.06
N GLY A 193 1.42 8.44 -28.03
CA GLY A 193 0.53 7.81 -29.00
C GLY A 193 -0.67 7.15 -28.36
N THR A 194 -1.43 6.41 -29.14
CA THR A 194 -2.68 5.77 -28.73
C THR A 194 -2.51 4.25 -28.63
N ILE A 195 -3.08 3.65 -27.60
CA ILE A 195 -3.18 2.19 -27.43
C ILE A 195 -4.66 1.84 -27.40
N ALA A 196 -5.11 1.02 -28.36
CA ALA A 196 -6.44 0.42 -28.30
C ALA A 196 -6.43 -0.76 -27.33
N ALA A 197 -7.43 -0.85 -26.45
CA ALA A 197 -7.58 -1.94 -25.50
C ALA A 197 -9.03 -2.03 -25.02
N PRO A 198 -9.64 -3.23 -24.99
CA PRO A 198 -11.00 -3.41 -24.47
C PRO A 198 -11.08 -3.23 -22.95
N ALA A 199 -9.95 -3.26 -22.26
CA ALA A 199 -9.86 -3.08 -20.81
C ALA A 199 -8.74 -2.10 -20.46
N VAL A 200 -9.02 -1.19 -19.52
CA VAL A 200 -8.04 -0.27 -18.95
C VAL A 200 -8.15 -0.31 -17.42
N VAL A 201 -7.02 -0.53 -16.74
CA VAL A 201 -6.92 -0.56 -15.28
C VAL A 201 -6.31 0.74 -14.78
N ASN A 202 -7.06 1.51 -14.00
CA ASN A 202 -6.58 2.69 -13.28
C ASN A 202 -5.87 2.26 -11.98
N ALA A 203 -4.57 2.07 -12.06
CA ALA A 203 -3.68 1.78 -10.94
C ALA A 203 -2.77 2.98 -10.60
N ALA A 204 -3.27 4.21 -10.83
CA ALA A 204 -2.51 5.45 -10.71
C ALA A 204 -2.30 5.92 -9.27
N GLY A 205 -2.57 5.08 -8.27
CA GLY A 205 -2.36 5.36 -6.84
C GLY A 205 -3.04 6.66 -6.42
N THR A 206 -2.30 7.60 -5.87
CA THR A 206 -2.82 8.90 -5.39
C THR A 206 -3.44 9.75 -6.52
N TRP A 207 -3.11 9.47 -7.78
CA TRP A 207 -3.70 10.16 -8.95
C TRP A 207 -4.88 9.39 -9.56
N GLY A 208 -5.39 8.37 -8.84
CA GLY A 208 -6.54 7.57 -9.28
C GLY A 208 -7.77 8.39 -9.59
N ALA A 209 -8.08 9.40 -8.76
CA ALA A 209 -9.17 10.34 -9.02
C ALA A 209 -9.00 11.11 -10.32
N ALA A 210 -7.81 11.66 -10.58
CA ALA A 210 -7.56 12.41 -11.82
C ALA A 210 -7.64 11.55 -13.09
N ILE A 211 -7.30 10.26 -13.01
CA ILE A 211 -7.50 9.32 -14.12
C ILE A 211 -8.99 8.98 -14.29
N ALA A 212 -9.73 8.78 -13.22
CA ALA A 212 -11.18 8.55 -13.26
C ALA A 212 -11.92 9.73 -13.89
N GLU A 213 -11.55 10.96 -13.52
CA GLU A 213 -12.10 12.21 -14.08
C GLU A 213 -11.93 12.27 -15.61
N LEU A 214 -10.80 11.84 -16.17
CA LEU A 214 -10.61 11.74 -17.63
C LEU A 214 -11.62 10.79 -18.30
N ALA A 215 -12.14 9.83 -17.56
CA ALA A 215 -13.18 8.92 -18.01
C ALA A 215 -14.61 9.42 -17.65
N GLY A 216 -14.77 10.62 -17.13
CA GLY A 216 -16.05 11.19 -16.71
C GLY A 216 -16.71 10.50 -15.51
N VAL A 217 -15.92 9.79 -14.70
CA VAL A 217 -16.36 9.16 -13.46
C VAL A 217 -15.50 9.67 -12.30
N ASP A 218 -16.03 9.58 -11.08
CA ASP A 218 -15.27 9.98 -9.91
C ASP A 218 -15.00 8.79 -9.01
N VAL A 219 -13.79 8.81 -8.41
CA VAL A 219 -13.45 8.03 -7.24
C VAL A 219 -12.75 8.98 -6.24
N PRO A 220 -13.13 9.01 -4.95
CA PRO A 220 -12.70 10.03 -4.01
C PRO A 220 -11.31 9.72 -3.43
N VAL A 221 -10.32 9.50 -4.29
CA VAL A 221 -8.93 9.25 -3.88
C VAL A 221 -8.21 10.57 -3.70
N LEU A 222 -7.75 10.85 -2.47
CA LEU A 222 -7.08 12.09 -2.08
C LEU A 222 -5.64 11.84 -1.63
N PRO A 223 -4.73 12.82 -1.78
CA PRO A 223 -3.38 12.70 -1.24
C PRO A 223 -3.37 12.87 0.27
N ARG A 224 -2.73 11.92 0.98
CA ARG A 224 -2.43 11.99 2.41
C ARG A 224 -0.93 11.88 2.61
N LYS A 225 -0.28 13.02 2.85
CA LYS A 225 1.17 13.15 2.95
C LYS A 225 1.72 12.43 4.18
N GLY A 226 2.91 11.86 4.07
CA GLY A 226 3.66 11.30 5.19
C GLY A 226 5.15 11.30 4.93
N TYR A 227 5.94 11.22 6.02
CA TYR A 227 7.40 11.20 6.00
C TYR A 227 7.94 9.86 6.49
N VAL A 228 9.12 9.53 6.01
CA VAL A 228 9.99 8.45 6.52
C VAL A 228 11.39 9.01 6.66
N MET A 229 12.07 8.71 7.77
CA MET A 229 13.51 8.95 7.96
C MET A 229 14.26 7.64 7.82
N VAL A 230 15.51 7.72 7.37
CA VAL A 230 16.42 6.58 7.18
C VAL A 230 17.69 6.86 7.95
N THR A 231 18.10 5.94 8.80
CA THR A 231 19.34 6.04 9.58
C THR A 231 20.56 5.60 8.79
N GLU A 232 21.74 5.87 9.34
CA GLU A 232 22.96 5.16 8.95
C GLU A 232 22.82 3.65 9.17
N PRO A 233 23.59 2.81 8.45
CA PRO A 233 23.58 1.37 8.67
C PRO A 233 24.11 1.00 10.06
N LEU A 234 23.41 0.12 10.73
CA LEU A 234 23.70 -0.38 12.08
C LEU A 234 23.70 -1.91 12.08
N PRO A 235 24.30 -2.57 13.07
CA PRO A 235 23.98 -3.95 13.38
C PRO A 235 22.47 -4.16 13.57
N GLU A 236 21.99 -5.39 13.54
CA GLU A 236 20.57 -5.70 13.76
C GLU A 236 20.17 -5.39 15.22
N LEU A 237 19.72 -4.15 15.45
CA LEU A 237 19.24 -3.65 16.75
C LEU A 237 17.72 -3.63 16.85
N VAL A 238 17.01 -3.74 15.72
CA VAL A 238 15.56 -3.84 15.61
C VAL A 238 15.24 -5.10 14.81
N ARG A 239 14.63 -6.07 15.46
CA ARG A 239 14.39 -7.41 14.90
C ARG A 239 13.08 -7.54 14.13
N HIS A 240 12.05 -6.85 14.61
CA HIS A 240 10.70 -6.89 14.06
C HIS A 240 10.32 -5.52 13.50
N LYS A 241 9.16 -5.44 12.88
CA LYS A 241 8.51 -4.15 12.69
C LYS A 241 7.83 -3.76 14.01
N VAL A 242 8.28 -2.65 14.61
CA VAL A 242 7.78 -2.19 15.90
C VAL A 242 7.02 -0.88 15.73
N TYR A 243 5.82 -0.80 16.29
CA TYR A 243 5.07 0.45 16.32
C TYR A 243 4.19 0.55 17.56
N ALA A 244 3.90 1.79 17.96
CA ALA A 244 3.03 2.06 19.11
C ALA A 244 1.56 1.78 18.76
N ALA A 245 0.80 1.32 19.73
CA ALA A 245 -0.61 0.98 19.54
C ALA A 245 -1.47 2.15 19.05
N GLU A 246 -1.08 3.40 19.37
CA GLU A 246 -1.70 4.60 18.82
C GLU A 246 -1.60 4.74 17.29
N TYR A 247 -0.70 3.99 16.66
CA TYR A 247 -0.61 3.91 15.21
C TYR A 247 -1.89 3.33 14.59
N VAL A 248 -2.47 2.29 15.20
CA VAL A 248 -3.69 1.64 14.73
C VAL A 248 -4.85 2.64 14.73
N ASP A 249 -5.02 3.40 15.82
CA ASP A 249 -6.05 4.45 15.92
C ASP A 249 -5.86 5.54 14.85
N ASN A 250 -4.60 5.92 14.58
CA ASN A 250 -4.26 6.91 13.57
C ASN A 250 -4.48 6.40 12.14
N VAL A 251 -4.32 5.10 11.87
CA VAL A 251 -4.63 4.50 10.56
C VAL A 251 -6.12 4.61 10.27
N ALA A 252 -6.96 4.26 11.25
CA ALA A 252 -8.41 4.32 11.13
C ALA A 252 -8.99 5.75 11.17
N SER A 253 -8.17 6.76 11.47
CA SER A 253 -8.63 8.14 11.66
C SER A 253 -8.83 8.88 10.35
N SER A 254 -10.01 9.49 10.19
CA SER A 254 -10.32 10.43 9.10
C SER A 254 -9.89 11.87 9.39
N TYR A 255 -9.17 12.13 10.48
CA TYR A 255 -8.67 13.47 10.80
C TYR A 255 -7.71 13.99 9.74
N ALA A 256 -7.94 15.24 9.29
CA ALA A 256 -7.18 15.85 8.19
C ALA A 256 -5.83 16.44 8.64
N GLY A 257 -5.74 16.86 9.90
CA GLY A 257 -4.54 17.49 10.46
C GLY A 257 -3.41 16.50 10.68
N LEU A 258 -2.26 17.02 11.09
CA LEU A 258 -1.07 16.23 11.36
C LEU A 258 -1.31 15.21 12.48
N GLN A 259 -0.96 13.97 12.19
CA GLN A 259 -0.84 12.89 13.16
C GLN A 259 0.53 12.23 13.00
N THR A 260 1.18 11.89 14.09
CA THR A 260 2.46 11.17 14.10
C THR A 260 2.38 9.99 15.06
N SER A 261 2.97 8.87 14.67
CA SER A 261 3.10 7.67 15.51
C SER A 261 4.46 7.05 15.25
N PRO A 262 5.17 6.54 16.26
CA PRO A 262 6.44 5.89 16.02
C PRO A 262 6.21 4.53 15.34
N VAL A 263 6.89 4.34 14.22
CA VAL A 263 7.02 3.09 13.49
C VAL A 263 8.50 2.92 13.22
N VAL A 264 9.09 1.84 13.66
CA VAL A 264 10.53 1.58 13.56
C VAL A 264 10.75 0.20 12.99
N GLU A 265 11.52 0.12 11.91
CA GLU A 265 11.80 -1.16 11.27
C GLU A 265 13.24 -1.22 10.73
N GLY A 266 13.95 -2.30 11.02
CA GLY A 266 15.26 -2.57 10.44
C GLY A 266 15.15 -3.09 9.01
N THR A 267 16.14 -2.82 8.17
CA THR A 267 16.27 -3.36 6.82
C THR A 267 17.45 -4.33 6.71
N ARG A 268 17.46 -5.17 5.70
CA ARG A 268 18.61 -6.05 5.40
C ARG A 268 19.92 -5.30 5.21
N GLY A 269 19.86 -4.06 4.73
CA GLY A 269 21.02 -3.19 4.56
C GLY A 269 21.54 -2.57 5.85
N GLY A 270 20.90 -2.86 7.01
CA GLY A 270 21.25 -2.33 8.32
C GLY A 270 20.68 -0.95 8.62
N THR A 271 20.08 -0.26 7.66
CA THR A 271 19.40 1.01 7.94
C THR A 271 18.11 0.76 8.72
N ILE A 272 17.74 1.71 9.58
CA ILE A 272 16.44 1.70 10.25
C ILE A 272 15.55 2.74 9.56
N LEU A 273 14.34 2.32 9.19
CA LEU A 273 13.29 3.20 8.72
C LEU A 273 12.48 3.68 9.92
N ILE A 274 12.27 4.98 10.00
CA ILE A 274 11.49 5.63 11.06
C ILE A 274 10.31 6.35 10.41
N GLY A 275 9.12 5.82 10.60
CA GLY A 275 7.82 6.42 10.30
C GLY A 275 7.11 6.79 11.60
N SER A 276 5.94 7.25 11.56
CA SER A 276 5.14 7.68 10.45
C SER A 276 4.50 9.03 10.77
N SER A 277 4.19 9.75 9.75
CA SER A 277 3.29 10.89 9.86
C SER A 277 2.18 10.80 8.81
N ARG A 278 1.09 11.53 9.02
CA ARG A 278 -0.01 11.65 8.06
C ARG A 278 -0.73 12.98 8.21
N GLU A 279 -1.00 13.64 7.08
CA GLU A 279 -1.72 14.91 7.00
C GLU A 279 -2.35 15.08 5.61
N ARG A 280 -3.48 15.77 5.49
CA ARG A 280 -4.11 16.10 4.21
C ARG A 280 -3.83 17.56 3.84
N VAL A 281 -2.76 17.76 3.09
CA VAL A 281 -2.26 19.08 2.63
C VAL A 281 -2.17 19.15 1.11
N GLY A 282 -3.01 18.36 0.41
CA GLY A 282 -2.92 18.23 -1.03
C GLY A 282 -1.59 17.60 -1.45
N PHE A 283 -1.09 18.01 -2.61
CA PHE A 283 0.21 17.57 -3.14
C PHE A 283 1.38 18.48 -2.74
N GLU A 284 1.31 19.10 -1.54
CA GLU A 284 2.38 19.92 -1.00
C GLU A 284 3.65 19.08 -0.73
N LYS A 285 4.78 19.47 -1.35
CA LYS A 285 6.04 18.70 -1.31
C LYS A 285 7.09 19.29 -0.36
N SER A 286 6.84 20.44 0.23
CA SER A 286 7.79 21.06 1.19
C SER A 286 8.08 20.10 2.34
N VAL A 287 9.33 20.11 2.79
CA VAL A 287 9.73 19.35 3.98
C VAL A 287 9.46 20.21 5.21
N ASN A 288 8.76 19.63 6.20
CA ASN A 288 8.55 20.28 7.49
C ASN A 288 9.51 19.66 8.55
N PRO A 289 10.60 20.36 8.94
CA PRO A 289 11.55 19.84 9.90
C PRO A 289 10.95 19.57 11.30
N LEU A 290 9.91 20.30 11.68
CA LEU A 290 9.25 20.10 12.98
C LEU A 290 8.55 18.74 13.04
N VAL A 291 7.95 18.28 11.93
CA VAL A 291 7.34 16.94 11.84
C VAL A 291 8.41 15.86 11.95
N LEU A 292 9.56 16.04 11.27
CA LEU A 292 10.68 15.11 11.38
C LEU A 292 11.24 15.04 12.80
N ALA A 293 11.39 16.19 13.46
CA ALA A 293 11.83 16.23 14.86
C ALA A 293 10.85 15.54 15.81
N GLU A 294 9.53 15.71 15.60
CA GLU A 294 8.51 15.02 16.39
C GLU A 294 8.58 13.51 16.19
N MET A 295 8.71 13.05 14.95
CA MET A 295 8.85 11.62 14.60
C MET A 295 10.12 11.03 15.25
N ALA A 296 11.26 11.74 15.17
CA ALA A 296 12.51 11.32 15.80
C ALA A 296 12.35 11.17 17.32
N ASN A 297 11.77 12.18 17.98
CA ASN A 297 11.55 12.14 19.43
C ASN A 297 10.66 10.93 19.85
N LYS A 298 9.62 10.64 19.08
CA LYS A 298 8.75 9.48 19.35
C LYS A 298 9.47 8.14 19.11
N ALA A 299 10.33 8.06 18.08
CA ALA A 299 11.14 6.88 17.83
C ALA A 299 12.19 6.67 18.92
N ILE A 300 12.85 7.73 19.40
CA ILE A 300 13.80 7.72 20.54
C ILE A 300 13.09 7.27 21.83
N ALA A 301 11.86 7.75 22.06
CA ALA A 301 11.07 7.30 23.20
C ALA A 301 10.74 5.79 23.16
N LEU A 302 10.67 5.22 21.96
CA LEU A 302 10.45 3.79 21.75
C LEU A 302 11.76 2.99 21.80
N PHE A 303 12.82 3.49 21.17
CA PHE A 303 14.16 2.92 21.12
C PHE A 303 15.21 3.97 21.52
N PRO A 304 15.60 4.05 22.80
CA PRO A 304 16.48 5.13 23.30
C PRO A 304 17.84 5.23 22.58
N PHE A 305 18.37 4.12 22.05
CA PHE A 305 19.65 4.13 21.33
C PHE A 305 19.62 4.99 20.05
N LEU A 306 18.44 5.26 19.51
CA LEU A 306 18.30 6.12 18.31
C LEU A 306 18.71 7.58 18.56
N ALA A 307 18.84 8.01 19.82
CA ALA A 307 19.34 9.36 20.15
C ALA A 307 20.77 9.62 19.67
N ASP A 308 21.58 8.57 19.57
CA ASP A 308 22.98 8.61 19.13
C ASP A 308 23.21 8.21 17.67
N VAL A 309 22.11 7.98 16.91
CA VAL A 309 22.15 7.48 15.52
C VAL A 309 21.90 8.61 14.54
N LEU A 310 22.72 8.67 13.48
CA LEU A 310 22.60 9.69 12.45
C LEU A 310 21.48 9.35 11.45
N ALA A 311 20.65 10.34 11.13
CA ALA A 311 19.74 10.26 10.01
C ALA A 311 20.48 10.59 8.71
N LEU A 312 20.53 9.66 7.76
CA LEU A 312 21.15 9.87 6.44
C LEU A 312 20.27 10.72 5.52
N ARG A 313 18.96 10.47 5.57
CA ARG A 313 17.99 11.16 4.71
C ARG A 313 16.58 11.05 5.26
N SER A 314 15.72 11.90 4.75
CA SER A 314 14.28 11.77 4.86
C SER A 314 13.64 11.85 3.46
N TYR A 315 12.48 11.27 3.32
CA TYR A 315 11.66 11.41 2.14
C TYR A 315 10.19 11.52 2.53
N SER A 316 9.38 12.03 1.62
CA SER A 316 7.93 12.13 1.80
C SER A 316 7.19 11.56 0.61
N GLY A 317 5.98 11.08 0.84
CA GLY A 317 5.10 10.58 -0.19
C GLY A 317 3.65 10.86 0.14
N PHE A 318 2.78 10.50 -0.81
CA PHE A 318 1.34 10.72 -0.70
C PHE A 318 0.64 9.35 -0.74
N ARG A 319 0.01 8.98 0.38
CA ARG A 319 -0.87 7.82 0.43
C ARG A 319 -2.15 8.13 -0.33
N PRO A 320 -2.66 7.19 -1.15
CA PRO A 320 -3.94 7.33 -1.84
C PRO A 320 -5.11 7.09 -0.85
N TYR A 321 -5.47 8.11 -0.10
CA TYR A 321 -6.53 8.07 0.91
C TYR A 321 -7.91 7.97 0.26
N CYS A 322 -8.75 7.06 0.75
CA CYS A 322 -10.19 7.00 0.50
C CYS A 322 -10.96 7.36 1.77
N PRO A 323 -12.10 8.06 1.69
CA PRO A 323 -12.86 8.50 2.87
C PRO A 323 -13.37 7.37 3.77
N ASP A 324 -13.65 6.21 3.19
CA ASP A 324 -14.08 4.99 3.89
C ASP A 324 -12.94 4.03 4.25
N HIS A 325 -11.69 4.43 4.01
CA HIS A 325 -10.47 3.65 4.25
C HIS A 325 -10.37 2.33 3.47
N LEU A 326 -11.22 2.10 2.47
CA LEU A 326 -11.14 0.93 1.60
C LEU A 326 -10.63 1.30 0.20
N PRO A 327 -9.80 0.45 -0.42
CA PRO A 327 -9.38 0.66 -1.79
C PRO A 327 -10.56 0.55 -2.77
N VAL A 328 -10.40 1.12 -3.95
CA VAL A 328 -11.35 0.99 -5.06
C VAL A 328 -10.81 -0.09 -6.00
N ILE A 329 -11.51 -1.24 -6.08
CA ILE A 329 -11.08 -2.41 -6.85
C ILE A 329 -12.28 -2.97 -7.62
N GLY A 330 -12.12 -3.10 -8.94
CA GLY A 330 -13.12 -3.72 -9.81
C GLY A 330 -13.51 -2.88 -11.01
N PRO A 331 -14.41 -3.41 -11.86
CA PRO A 331 -14.93 -2.70 -13.02
C PRO A 331 -15.80 -1.50 -12.60
N ASP A 332 -15.77 -0.43 -13.38
CA ASP A 332 -16.67 0.71 -13.19
C ASP A 332 -17.86 0.62 -14.16
N PRO A 333 -19.07 0.33 -13.67
CA PRO A 333 -20.26 0.23 -14.53
C PRO A 333 -20.63 1.55 -15.20
N ARG A 334 -20.18 2.69 -14.67
CA ARG A 334 -20.41 4.02 -15.22
C ARG A 334 -19.51 4.33 -16.43
N ALA A 335 -18.40 3.58 -16.60
CA ALA A 335 -17.47 3.66 -17.72
C ALA A 335 -17.05 2.25 -18.15
N PRO A 336 -17.90 1.48 -18.86
CA PRO A 336 -17.58 0.13 -19.29
C PRO A 336 -16.23 0.07 -19.99
N GLY A 337 -15.39 -0.92 -19.65
CA GLY A 337 -14.00 -1.01 -20.12
C GLY A 337 -12.98 -0.32 -19.23
N LEU A 338 -13.40 0.33 -18.14
CA LEU A 338 -12.53 0.86 -17.09
C LEU A 338 -12.64 0.01 -15.83
N TRP A 339 -11.48 -0.33 -15.25
CA TRP A 339 -11.33 -0.94 -13.92
C TRP A 339 -10.55 -0.02 -13.01
N HIS A 340 -10.82 -0.05 -11.72
CA HIS A 340 -10.03 0.64 -10.72
C HIS A 340 -9.21 -0.35 -9.88
N ALA A 341 -8.00 0.05 -9.50
CA ALA A 341 -7.09 -0.60 -8.57
C ALA A 341 -6.28 0.48 -7.84
N CYS A 342 -6.95 1.33 -7.05
CA CYS A 342 -6.36 2.51 -6.41
C CYS A 342 -6.97 2.74 -5.02
N GLY A 343 -6.51 3.76 -4.29
CA GLY A 343 -7.09 4.11 -2.99
C GLY A 343 -6.63 3.26 -1.80
N HIS A 344 -5.53 2.52 -1.91
CA HIS A 344 -5.04 1.56 -0.91
C HIS A 344 -4.37 2.19 0.33
N GLU A 345 -4.41 3.49 0.49
CA GLU A 345 -3.76 4.23 1.59
C GLU A 345 -2.31 3.79 1.86
N GLY A 346 -2.00 3.50 3.14
CA GLY A 346 -0.71 3.00 3.59
C GLY A 346 -0.49 1.51 3.37
N ALA A 347 -1.54 0.75 3.05
CA ALA A 347 -1.51 -0.71 2.91
C ALA A 347 -1.17 -1.21 1.50
N GLY A 348 -1.00 -0.29 0.53
CA GLY A 348 -0.91 -0.61 -0.90
C GLY A 348 0.18 -1.60 -1.29
N ILE A 349 1.28 -1.70 -0.56
CA ILE A 349 2.32 -2.72 -0.80
C ILE A 349 1.78 -4.10 -0.41
N GLY A 350 1.31 -4.25 0.81
CA GLY A 350 0.79 -5.52 1.31
C GLY A 350 -0.39 -6.04 0.48
N LEU A 351 -1.31 -5.14 0.10
CA LEU A 351 -2.53 -5.47 -0.64
C LEU A 351 -2.33 -5.61 -2.16
N SER A 352 -1.18 -5.22 -2.71
CA SER A 352 -0.96 -5.10 -4.15
C SER A 352 -1.20 -6.39 -4.90
N VAL A 353 -0.66 -7.50 -4.41
CA VAL A 353 -0.70 -8.80 -5.10
C VAL A 353 -2.11 -9.41 -5.08
N GLY A 354 -2.82 -9.30 -3.95
CA GLY A 354 -4.23 -9.68 -3.88
C GLY A 354 -5.09 -8.86 -4.83
N THR A 355 -4.89 -7.55 -4.84
CA THR A 355 -5.58 -6.66 -5.80
C THR A 355 -5.28 -7.05 -7.25
N GLY A 356 -4.02 -7.31 -7.58
CA GLY A 356 -3.61 -7.71 -8.94
C GLY A 356 -4.26 -9.01 -9.39
N ALA A 357 -4.27 -10.02 -8.52
CA ALA A 357 -4.91 -11.31 -8.79
C ALA A 357 -6.44 -11.18 -8.97
N LEU A 358 -7.10 -10.39 -8.13
CA LEU A 358 -8.54 -10.14 -8.23
C LEU A 358 -8.90 -9.39 -9.53
N ILE A 359 -8.13 -8.37 -9.90
CA ILE A 359 -8.31 -7.66 -11.18
C ILE A 359 -8.12 -8.62 -12.37
N ALA A 360 -7.06 -9.45 -12.36
CA ALA A 360 -6.83 -10.42 -13.42
C ALA A 360 -7.99 -11.42 -13.56
N ALA A 361 -8.55 -11.90 -12.44
CA ALA A 361 -9.72 -12.76 -12.44
C ALA A 361 -10.94 -12.09 -13.10
N THR A 362 -11.24 -10.83 -12.75
CA THR A 362 -12.35 -10.09 -13.37
C THR A 362 -12.13 -9.82 -14.86
N LEU A 363 -10.89 -9.54 -15.28
CA LEU A 363 -10.52 -9.30 -16.69
C LEU A 363 -10.70 -10.55 -17.56
N THR A 364 -10.49 -11.73 -16.99
CA THR A 364 -10.62 -13.02 -17.69
C THR A 364 -12.00 -13.69 -17.54
N GLY A 365 -12.91 -13.06 -16.79
CA GLY A 365 -14.22 -13.63 -16.47
C GLY A 365 -14.16 -14.82 -15.51
N THR A 366 -13.04 -15.01 -14.82
CA THR A 366 -12.90 -16.01 -13.76
C THR A 366 -13.49 -15.46 -12.45
N ALA A 367 -14.11 -16.30 -11.65
CA ALA A 367 -14.64 -15.91 -10.35
C ALA A 367 -13.49 -15.43 -9.44
N PRO A 368 -13.56 -14.21 -8.89
CA PRO A 368 -12.54 -13.72 -7.98
C PRO A 368 -12.53 -14.53 -6.67
N ALA A 369 -11.36 -14.64 -6.05
CA ALA A 369 -11.17 -15.43 -4.83
C ALA A 369 -11.91 -14.87 -3.60
N MET A 370 -12.43 -13.64 -3.68
CA MET A 370 -13.21 -13.00 -2.63
C MET A 370 -14.26 -12.04 -3.23
N ASP A 371 -15.26 -11.68 -2.43
CA ASP A 371 -16.25 -10.69 -2.82
C ASP A 371 -15.61 -9.30 -3.01
N LEU A 372 -15.84 -8.68 -4.17
CA LEU A 372 -15.36 -7.35 -4.51
C LEU A 372 -16.38 -6.24 -4.23
N SER A 373 -17.61 -6.57 -3.87
CA SER A 373 -18.68 -5.57 -3.64
C SER A 373 -18.30 -4.49 -2.60
N PRO A 374 -17.56 -4.79 -1.51
CA PRO A 374 -17.12 -3.75 -0.59
C PRO A 374 -16.12 -2.75 -1.20
N PHE A 375 -15.46 -3.12 -2.29
CA PHE A 375 -14.45 -2.31 -2.97
C PHE A 375 -14.95 -1.65 -4.26
N ALA A 376 -16.19 -1.90 -4.63
CA ALA A 376 -16.79 -1.43 -5.87
C ALA A 376 -16.80 0.11 -5.96
N PRO A 377 -16.47 0.70 -7.14
CA PRO A 377 -16.38 2.16 -7.29
C PRO A 377 -17.74 2.88 -7.08
N GLU A 378 -18.85 2.24 -7.41
CA GLU A 378 -20.21 2.80 -7.26
C GLU A 378 -20.66 2.96 -5.80
N ARG A 379 -19.96 2.38 -4.82
CA ARG A 379 -20.26 2.55 -3.39
C ARG A 379 -20.23 4.02 -2.94
N PHE A 380 -19.57 4.88 -3.72
CA PHE A 380 -19.51 6.32 -3.45
C PHE A 380 -20.68 7.12 -4.08
N ASP A 381 -21.55 6.52 -4.86
CA ASP A 381 -22.65 7.23 -5.52
C ASP A 381 -23.68 7.74 -4.50
N SER A 382 -23.87 7.04 -3.37
CA SER A 382 -24.73 7.49 -2.26
C SER A 382 -24.20 8.75 -1.56
N LEU A 383 -22.90 8.88 -1.41
CA LEU A 383 -22.25 10.04 -0.77
C LEU A 383 -22.47 11.33 -1.58
N ARG A 384 -22.69 11.22 -2.90
CA ARG A 384 -22.99 12.37 -3.77
C ARG A 384 -24.43 12.85 -3.62
N GLN A 385 -25.37 11.94 -3.45
CA GLN A 385 -26.79 12.30 -3.27
C GLN A 385 -26.99 13.10 -1.99
N GLU A 386 -26.24 12.76 -0.92
CA GLU A 386 -26.28 13.51 0.35
C GLU A 386 -25.57 14.88 0.27
N ALA A 387 -24.56 15.04 -0.58
CA ALA A 387 -23.84 16.31 -0.75
C ALA A 387 -24.61 17.32 -1.65
N HIS A 388 -25.61 16.87 -2.38
CA HIS A 388 -26.45 17.68 -3.26
C HIS A 388 -27.91 17.83 -2.76
N ALA A 389 -28.26 17.20 -1.63
CA ALA A 389 -29.53 17.35 -0.93
C ALA A 389 -29.44 18.38 0.21
#